data_4890c7696e6579e51814d162a43f1a90
#
_entry.id   4890c7696e6579e51814d162a43f1a90
#
_cell.length_a   1.000
_cell.length_b   1.000
_cell.length_c   1.000
_cell.angle_alpha   90.00
_cell.angle_beta   90.00
_cell.angle_gamma   90.00
#
_symmetry.space_group_name_H-M   'P 1'
#
loop_
_entity.id
_entity.type
_entity.pdbx_description
1 polymer ?
#
loop_
_entity_poly.entity_id
_entity_poly.type
_entity_poly.pdbx_seq_one_letter_code
_entity_poly.pdbx_strand_id
1 'polypeptide(L)'
;DLTNYHIHFQSKNVTAELDLHGTVPSWRPGVGGTLYGDDEAKQFFWLPSVPSGAVRAVVSDHGTTKTYNGSGYHDHNWGNVSIANLVHHWYWGRAQIGPYMIISAWLTAEKQFGFAETPVFMLTKNGKLITGNEDGGLRFTATDKSTDPNTGKPFSATLVYEWESPEGTLYRITFQRERDIAYLKMVDQLPKLMRLGAKLTGKDPSYIRF
;
A
#
# COMPACT_ATOMS: atom_id res chain seq x y z
N ASP A 1 9.23 -14.02 -13.88
CA ASP A 1 8.21 -14.65 -13.05
C ASP A 1 7.77 -13.66 -11.96
N LEU A 2 6.76 -13.98 -11.18
CA LEU A 2 6.29 -13.11 -10.11
C LEU A 2 6.91 -13.47 -8.75
N THR A 3 8.00 -14.20 -8.74
CA THR A 3 8.62 -14.75 -7.53
C THR A 3 10.01 -14.19 -7.29
N ASN A 4 10.79 -14.02 -8.35
CA ASN A 4 12.19 -13.61 -8.25
C ASN A 4 12.41 -12.28 -8.95
N TYR A 5 13.06 -11.36 -8.25
CA TYR A 5 13.43 -10.04 -8.76
C TYR A 5 14.88 -9.76 -8.42
N HIS A 6 15.62 -9.32 -9.43
CA HIS A 6 16.94 -8.73 -9.27
C HIS A 6 16.82 -7.23 -9.54
N ILE A 7 17.25 -6.42 -8.58
CA ILE A 7 17.09 -4.97 -8.61
C ILE A 7 18.47 -4.33 -8.49
N HIS A 8 18.83 -3.57 -9.51
CA HIS A 8 19.99 -2.70 -9.49
C HIS A 8 19.54 -1.25 -9.23
N PHE A 9 20.17 -0.60 -8.28
CA PHE A 9 19.95 0.79 -7.95
C PHE A 9 21.28 1.56 -7.93
N GLN A 10 21.30 2.73 -8.53
CA GLN A 10 22.45 3.62 -8.49
C GLN A 10 22.00 5.08 -8.31
N SER A 11 22.60 5.78 -7.37
CA SER A 11 22.39 7.21 -7.15
C SER A 11 23.66 7.80 -6.55
N LYS A 12 24.27 8.79 -7.22
CA LYS A 12 25.50 9.48 -6.78
C LYS A 12 26.55 8.50 -6.20
N ASN A 13 26.63 8.44 -4.87
CA ASN A 13 27.63 7.66 -4.13
C ASN A 13 27.09 6.34 -3.57
N VAL A 14 25.85 5.98 -3.90
CA VAL A 14 25.19 4.75 -3.43
C VAL A 14 24.89 3.86 -4.61
N THR A 15 25.31 2.61 -4.52
CA THR A 15 24.89 1.52 -5.40
C THR A 15 24.30 0.38 -4.56
N ALA A 16 23.29 -0.28 -5.08
CA ALA A 16 22.72 -1.44 -4.42
C ALA A 16 22.32 -2.51 -5.44
N GLU A 17 22.65 -3.76 -5.11
CA GLU A 17 22.16 -4.96 -5.80
C GLU A 17 21.30 -5.74 -4.81
N LEU A 18 20.05 -6.00 -5.18
CA LEU A 18 19.10 -6.69 -4.34
C LEU A 18 18.54 -7.90 -5.08
N ASP A 19 18.57 -9.06 -4.44
CA ASP A 19 17.85 -10.24 -4.85
C ASP A 19 16.65 -10.42 -3.91
N LEU A 20 15.43 -10.38 -4.48
CA LEU A 20 14.18 -10.57 -3.75
C LEU A 20 13.56 -11.89 -4.22
N HIS A 21 13.33 -12.80 -3.29
CA HIS A 21 12.65 -14.06 -3.52
C HIS A 21 11.34 -14.15 -2.72
N GLY A 22 10.21 -14.32 -3.42
CA GLY A 22 8.88 -14.42 -2.81
C GLY A 22 8.73 -15.67 -1.93
N THR A 23 8.29 -15.47 -0.69
CA THR A 23 7.98 -16.55 0.27
C THR A 23 6.47 -16.75 0.44
N VAL A 24 5.68 -15.87 -0.16
CA VAL A 24 4.23 -15.93 -0.26
C VAL A 24 3.89 -15.79 -1.75
N PRO A 25 2.94 -16.58 -2.29
CA PRO A 25 2.52 -16.45 -3.68
C PRO A 25 2.05 -15.04 -4.03
N SER A 26 2.23 -14.64 -5.28
CA SER A 26 1.64 -13.42 -5.81
C SER A 26 0.12 -13.44 -5.64
N TRP A 27 -0.45 -12.29 -5.39
CA TRP A 27 -1.86 -12.16 -5.09
C TRP A 27 -2.50 -10.97 -5.81
N ARG A 28 -3.78 -11.08 -6.11
CA ARG A 28 -4.60 -9.98 -6.62
C ARG A 28 -5.88 -9.88 -5.80
N PRO A 29 -6.29 -8.69 -5.33
CA PRO A 29 -7.56 -8.52 -4.66
C PRO A 29 -8.70 -8.70 -5.69
N GLY A 30 -9.56 -9.69 -5.47
CA GLY A 30 -10.65 -10.04 -6.38
C GLY A 30 -10.18 -10.25 -7.82
N VAL A 31 -10.71 -9.47 -8.76
CA VAL A 31 -10.31 -9.49 -10.18
C VAL A 31 -8.99 -8.75 -10.46
N GLY A 32 -8.34 -8.23 -9.42
CA GLY A 32 -7.07 -7.51 -9.52
C GLY A 32 -7.20 -6.01 -9.71
N GLY A 33 -8.41 -5.46 -9.70
CA GLY A 33 -8.63 -4.04 -9.90
C GLY A 33 -10.01 -3.56 -9.50
N THR A 34 -10.15 -2.25 -9.41
CA THR A 34 -11.41 -1.56 -9.16
C THR A 34 -11.81 -0.80 -10.42
N LEU A 35 -13.06 -0.98 -10.81
CA LEU A 35 -13.69 -0.28 -11.93
C LEU A 35 -14.55 0.85 -11.38
N TYR A 36 -14.51 2.01 -12.02
CA TYR A 36 -15.19 3.22 -11.55
C TYR A 36 -16.07 3.82 -12.65
N GLY A 37 -17.22 4.34 -12.24
CA GLY A 37 -18.23 4.92 -13.11
C GLY A 37 -19.24 3.88 -13.59
N ASP A 38 -20.41 4.34 -14.05
CA ASP A 38 -21.49 3.46 -14.51
C ASP A 38 -21.12 2.66 -15.76
N ASP A 39 -20.17 3.19 -16.54
CA ASP A 39 -19.61 2.56 -17.74
C ASP A 39 -18.37 1.72 -17.47
N GLU A 40 -17.91 1.66 -16.21
CA GLU A 40 -16.66 0.95 -15.80
C GLU A 40 -15.41 1.37 -16.59
N ALA A 41 -15.46 2.53 -17.23
CA ALA A 41 -14.42 2.97 -18.17
C ALA A 41 -13.13 3.43 -17.47
N LYS A 42 -13.19 3.77 -16.18
CA LYS A 42 -12.04 4.19 -15.41
C LYS A 42 -11.58 3.04 -14.52
N GLN A 43 -10.29 2.75 -14.56
CA GLN A 43 -9.75 1.51 -14.00
C GLN A 43 -8.49 1.78 -13.18
N PHE A 44 -8.37 1.08 -12.07
CA PHE A 44 -7.16 1.02 -11.26
C PHE A 44 -6.91 -0.41 -10.83
N PHE A 45 -5.73 -0.92 -11.13
CA PHE A 45 -5.31 -2.28 -10.83
C PHE A 45 -4.14 -2.29 -9.86
N TRP A 46 -4.06 -3.37 -9.09
CA TRP A 46 -3.00 -3.59 -8.13
C TRP A 46 -2.62 -5.07 -8.07
N LEU A 47 -1.32 -5.33 -8.12
CA LEU A 47 -0.74 -6.67 -8.04
C LEU A 47 0.39 -6.67 -7.00
N PRO A 48 0.18 -7.10 -5.77
CA PRO A 48 1.24 -7.58 -4.90
C PRO A 48 1.91 -8.82 -5.49
N SER A 49 2.95 -8.61 -6.30
CA SER A 49 3.67 -9.71 -6.95
C SER A 49 4.55 -10.47 -5.96
N VAL A 50 5.13 -9.77 -4.99
CA VAL A 50 5.80 -10.37 -3.82
C VAL A 50 5.19 -9.79 -2.54
N PRO A 51 4.10 -10.38 -2.03
CA PRO A 51 3.47 -9.94 -0.77
C PRO A 51 4.41 -10.02 0.43
N SER A 52 5.30 -11.01 0.43
CA SER A 52 6.43 -11.14 1.35
C SER A 52 7.53 -11.97 0.70
N GLY A 53 8.77 -11.58 0.89
CA GLY A 53 9.92 -12.27 0.31
C GLY A 53 11.17 -12.11 1.17
N ALA A 54 12.13 -13.00 0.96
CA ALA A 54 13.48 -12.88 1.48
C ALA A 54 14.30 -11.96 0.57
N VAL A 55 15.10 -11.09 1.16
CA VAL A 55 15.99 -10.18 0.44
C VAL A 55 17.43 -10.42 0.85
N ARG A 56 18.31 -10.53 -0.14
CA ARG A 56 19.74 -10.34 0.02
C ARG A 56 20.11 -9.05 -0.72
N ALA A 57 20.77 -8.12 -0.03
CA ALA A 57 21.20 -6.85 -0.60
C ALA A 57 22.69 -6.64 -0.41
N VAL A 58 23.37 -6.20 -1.45
CA VAL A 58 24.75 -5.69 -1.40
C VAL A 58 24.70 -4.20 -1.66
N VAL A 59 25.06 -3.40 -0.67
CA VAL A 59 24.98 -1.94 -0.74
C VAL A 59 26.38 -1.35 -0.59
N SER A 60 26.79 -0.51 -1.54
CA SER A 60 27.99 0.30 -1.46
C SER A 60 27.59 1.76 -1.24
N ASP A 61 28.07 2.36 -0.17
CA ASP A 61 27.84 3.76 0.19
C ASP A 61 29.19 4.41 0.46
N HIS A 62 29.52 5.47 -0.32
CA HIS A 62 30.80 6.19 -0.27
C HIS A 62 32.02 5.24 -0.28
N GLY A 63 31.97 4.18 -1.10
CA GLY A 63 33.04 3.18 -1.23
C GLY A 63 33.06 2.10 -0.15
N THR A 64 32.17 2.16 0.83
CA THR A 64 32.01 1.10 1.84
C THR A 64 30.91 0.15 1.43
N THR A 65 31.27 -1.13 1.24
CA THR A 65 30.31 -2.18 0.82
C THR A 65 29.89 -3.04 2.00
N LYS A 66 28.59 -3.26 2.14
CA LYS A 66 27.98 -4.14 3.15
C LYS A 66 26.94 -5.05 2.53
N THR A 67 26.82 -6.24 3.08
CA THR A 67 25.76 -7.18 2.73
C THR A 67 24.71 -7.24 3.84
N TYR A 68 23.45 -7.22 3.44
CA TYR A 68 22.29 -7.30 4.32
C TYR A 68 21.40 -8.46 3.91
N ASN A 69 20.77 -9.10 4.90
CA ASN A 69 19.67 -10.02 4.69
C ASN A 69 18.45 -9.48 5.42
N GLY A 70 17.27 -9.64 4.82
CA GLY A 70 16.06 -9.10 5.39
C GLY A 70 14.81 -9.58 4.67
N SER A 71 13.72 -8.86 4.84
CA SER A 71 12.45 -9.11 4.16
C SER A 71 12.13 -7.99 3.18
N GLY A 72 11.42 -8.33 2.11
CA GLY A 72 11.01 -7.39 1.08
C GLY A 72 9.56 -7.59 0.66
N TYR A 73 9.10 -6.58 -0.06
CA TYR A 73 7.78 -6.49 -0.66
C TYR A 73 7.89 -5.84 -2.04
N HIS A 74 7.12 -6.34 -2.99
CA HIS A 74 7.01 -5.72 -4.30
C HIS A 74 5.58 -5.79 -4.80
N ASP A 75 5.08 -4.66 -5.28
CA ASP A 75 3.81 -4.56 -5.97
C ASP A 75 3.91 -3.74 -7.25
N HIS A 76 2.86 -3.81 -8.06
CA HIS A 76 2.70 -3.01 -9.24
C HIS A 76 1.27 -2.48 -9.33
N ASN A 77 1.16 -1.18 -9.57
CA ASN A 77 -0.11 -0.50 -9.77
C ASN A 77 -0.17 0.07 -11.18
N TRP A 78 -1.33 -0.06 -11.84
CA TRP A 78 -1.56 0.55 -13.13
C TRP A 78 -3.03 0.92 -13.30
N GLY A 79 -3.31 1.77 -14.27
CA GLY A 79 -4.65 2.22 -14.59
C GLY A 79 -4.66 3.14 -15.80
N ASN A 80 -5.84 3.50 -16.25
CA ASN A 80 -6.02 4.38 -17.41
C ASN A 80 -6.24 5.84 -17.03
N VAL A 81 -6.37 6.13 -15.73
CA VAL A 81 -6.47 7.49 -15.17
C VAL A 81 -5.65 7.60 -13.87
N SER A 82 -5.31 8.82 -13.47
CA SER A 82 -4.61 9.04 -12.21
C SER A 82 -5.45 8.58 -11.01
N ILE A 83 -4.85 7.88 -10.06
CA ILE A 83 -5.48 7.46 -8.81
C ILE A 83 -6.09 8.64 -8.04
N ALA A 84 -5.49 9.83 -8.12
CA ALA A 84 -6.01 11.06 -7.51
C ALA A 84 -7.35 11.55 -8.11
N ASN A 85 -7.80 10.96 -9.22
CA ASN A 85 -9.12 11.20 -9.80
C ASN A 85 -10.14 10.12 -9.47
N LEU A 86 -9.69 9.01 -8.85
CA LEU A 86 -10.50 7.85 -8.52
C LEU A 86 -10.73 7.74 -7.03
N VAL A 87 -9.69 7.99 -6.22
CA VAL A 87 -9.67 7.73 -4.79
C VAL A 87 -9.53 9.04 -4.02
N HIS A 88 -10.49 9.29 -3.13
CA HIS A 88 -10.52 10.44 -2.24
C HIS A 88 -9.47 10.29 -1.13
N HIS A 89 -9.43 9.11 -0.49
CA HIS A 89 -8.40 8.73 0.47
C HIS A 89 -8.34 7.22 0.63
N TRP A 90 -7.23 6.74 1.18
CA TRP A 90 -7.08 5.32 1.53
C TRP A 90 -6.22 5.14 2.78
N TYR A 91 -6.45 4.05 3.44
CA TYR A 91 -5.53 3.46 4.40
C TYR A 91 -4.92 2.21 3.79
N TRP A 92 -3.64 2.03 3.95
CA TRP A 92 -2.91 0.84 3.50
C TRP A 92 -1.91 0.43 4.56
N GLY A 93 -1.83 -0.86 4.86
CA GLY A 93 -0.91 -1.41 5.80
C GLY A 93 -0.43 -2.80 5.41
N ARG A 94 0.79 -3.10 5.80
CA ARG A 94 1.41 -4.40 5.67
C ARG A 94 2.17 -4.74 6.95
N ALA A 95 1.99 -5.96 7.45
CA ALA A 95 2.71 -6.43 8.63
C ALA A 95 3.02 -7.93 8.53
N GLN A 96 4.09 -8.32 9.21
CA GLN A 96 4.37 -9.71 9.51
C GLN A 96 4.45 -9.87 11.02
N ILE A 97 3.63 -10.77 11.58
CA ILE A 97 3.49 -10.99 13.02
C ILE A 97 3.55 -12.50 13.26
N GLY A 98 4.70 -12.98 13.74
CA GLY A 98 4.93 -14.42 13.89
C GLY A 98 4.75 -15.15 12.56
N PRO A 99 3.88 -16.20 12.50
CA PRO A 99 3.65 -16.93 11.26
C PRO A 99 2.71 -16.22 10.27
N TYR A 100 2.10 -15.09 10.67
CA TYR A 100 1.11 -14.39 9.87
C TYR A 100 1.74 -13.25 9.07
N MET A 101 1.32 -13.08 7.82
CA MET A 101 1.57 -11.91 7.00
C MET A 101 0.23 -11.33 6.56
N ILE A 102 0.10 -10.02 6.66
CA ILE A 102 -1.11 -9.26 6.39
C ILE A 102 -0.83 -8.18 5.38
N ILE A 103 -1.70 -8.03 4.39
CA ILE A 103 -1.87 -6.82 3.59
C ILE A 103 -3.31 -6.37 3.76
N SER A 104 -3.51 -5.11 4.09
CA SER A 104 -4.84 -4.54 4.24
C SER A 104 -4.91 -3.16 3.61
N ALA A 105 -6.05 -2.84 3.01
CA ALA A 105 -6.35 -1.49 2.59
C ALA A 105 -7.84 -1.21 2.74
N TRP A 106 -8.16 0.06 2.91
CA TRP A 106 -9.52 0.58 2.85
C TRP A 106 -9.50 1.84 1.99
N LEU A 107 -10.05 1.73 0.80
CA LEU A 107 -10.08 2.82 -0.16
C LEU A 107 -11.47 3.45 -0.14
N THR A 108 -11.53 4.78 -0.14
CA THR A 108 -12.77 5.54 -0.33
C THR A 108 -12.68 6.25 -1.67
N ALA A 109 -13.59 5.95 -2.57
CA ALA A 109 -13.66 6.55 -3.90
C ALA A 109 -13.94 8.06 -3.84
N GLU A 110 -13.64 8.78 -4.91
CA GLU A 110 -13.98 10.20 -5.05
C GLU A 110 -15.51 10.43 -5.01
N LYS A 111 -15.92 11.65 -4.64
CA LYS A 111 -17.33 12.05 -4.54
C LYS A 111 -18.16 11.69 -5.77
N GLN A 112 -17.61 11.84 -6.96
CA GLN A 112 -18.27 11.48 -8.22
C GLN A 112 -18.62 10.01 -8.35
N PHE A 113 -18.04 9.13 -7.51
CA PHE A 113 -18.32 7.71 -7.39
C PHE A 113 -19.02 7.37 -6.07
N GLY A 114 -19.71 8.36 -5.48
CA GLY A 114 -20.53 8.17 -4.27
C GLY A 114 -19.76 7.88 -3.00
N PHE A 115 -18.45 8.14 -2.94
CA PHE A 115 -17.57 7.73 -1.82
C PHE A 115 -17.64 6.23 -1.54
N ALA A 116 -17.85 5.42 -2.58
CA ALA A 116 -17.89 3.97 -2.44
C ALA A 116 -16.60 3.44 -1.77
N GLU A 117 -16.76 2.50 -0.87
CA GLU A 117 -15.68 1.90 -0.11
C GLU A 117 -15.24 0.57 -0.74
N THR A 118 -13.94 0.37 -0.86
CA THR A 118 -13.35 -0.86 -1.37
C THR A 118 -12.43 -1.44 -0.30
N PRO A 119 -12.87 -2.51 0.40
CA PRO A 119 -12.03 -3.25 1.31
C PRO A 119 -11.03 -4.12 0.56
N VAL A 120 -9.80 -4.20 1.08
CA VAL A 120 -8.76 -5.12 0.62
C VAL A 120 -8.14 -5.77 1.83
N PHE A 121 -8.09 -7.10 1.84
CA PHE A 121 -7.53 -7.84 2.95
C PHE A 121 -6.95 -9.16 2.50
N MET A 122 -5.66 -9.36 2.73
CA MET A 122 -4.95 -10.60 2.53
C MET A 122 -4.35 -11.06 3.85
N LEU A 123 -4.65 -12.27 4.26
CA LEU A 123 -4.07 -12.90 5.43
C LEU A 123 -3.45 -14.24 5.04
N THR A 124 -2.20 -14.43 5.43
CA THR A 124 -1.51 -15.72 5.28
C THR A 124 -0.98 -16.23 6.61
N LYS A 125 -0.78 -17.52 6.71
CA LYS A 125 -0.12 -18.18 7.82
C LYS A 125 0.92 -19.17 7.29
N ASN A 126 2.18 -19.06 7.71
CA ASN A 126 3.29 -19.91 7.23
C ASN A 126 3.37 -19.92 5.68
N GLY A 127 3.20 -18.75 5.03
CA GLY A 127 3.24 -18.60 3.58
C GLY A 127 2.00 -19.10 2.82
N LYS A 128 1.00 -19.66 3.50
CA LYS A 128 -0.24 -20.14 2.89
C LYS A 128 -1.36 -19.12 3.07
N LEU A 129 -2.10 -18.86 2.00
CA LEU A 129 -3.25 -17.97 2.03
C LEU A 129 -4.35 -18.55 2.93
N ILE A 130 -4.84 -17.72 3.86
CA ILE A 130 -6.06 -17.98 4.67
C ILE A 130 -7.25 -17.32 4.00
N THR A 131 -7.13 -16.02 3.65
CA THR A 131 -8.14 -15.30 2.89
C THR A 131 -7.51 -14.21 2.03
N GLY A 132 -8.09 -13.99 0.86
CA GLY A 132 -7.84 -12.87 -0.07
C GLY A 132 -9.01 -11.88 -0.14
N ASN A 133 -9.87 -11.82 0.88
CA ASN A 133 -11.08 -11.01 0.95
C ASN A 133 -12.19 -11.43 -0.02
N GLU A 134 -12.12 -12.62 -0.57
CA GLU A 134 -13.13 -13.14 -1.48
C GLU A 134 -14.44 -13.51 -0.73
N ASP A 135 -14.32 -13.81 0.56
CA ASP A 135 -15.42 -14.20 1.43
C ASP A 135 -16.24 -13.02 1.96
N GLY A 136 -15.78 -11.79 1.76
CA GLY A 136 -16.37 -10.60 2.36
C GLY A 136 -16.19 -10.56 3.89
N GLY A 137 -17.10 -9.88 4.61
CA GLY A 137 -17.13 -9.86 6.08
C GLY A 137 -16.03 -9.06 6.78
N LEU A 138 -15.18 -8.36 6.03
CA LEU A 138 -14.17 -7.47 6.61
C LEU A 138 -14.86 -6.24 7.22
N ARG A 139 -14.59 -5.99 8.50
CA ARG A 139 -14.94 -4.74 9.19
C ARG A 139 -13.72 -3.90 9.39
N PHE A 140 -13.88 -2.60 9.18
CA PHE A 140 -12.83 -1.61 9.37
C PHE A 140 -13.28 -0.50 10.30
N THR A 141 -12.39 -0.13 11.22
CA THR A 141 -12.61 0.99 12.12
C THR A 141 -11.35 1.85 12.20
N ALA A 142 -11.51 3.15 12.04
CA ALA A 142 -10.44 4.13 12.12
C ALA A 142 -10.75 5.13 13.23
N THR A 143 -9.91 5.17 14.26
CA THR A 143 -10.08 6.00 15.47
C THR A 143 -8.88 6.91 15.69
N ASP A 144 -8.93 7.68 16.78
CA ASP A 144 -7.89 8.63 17.15
C ASP A 144 -7.58 9.62 16.03
N LYS A 145 -8.65 10.24 15.54
CA LYS A 145 -8.60 11.21 14.43
C LYS A 145 -7.84 12.47 14.83
N SER A 146 -6.95 12.92 13.96
CA SER A 146 -6.17 14.14 14.13
C SER A 146 -5.85 14.75 12.77
N THR A 147 -5.16 15.89 12.76
CA THR A 147 -4.68 16.55 11.54
C THR A 147 -3.16 16.52 11.54
N ASP A 148 -2.59 16.02 10.45
CA ASP A 148 -1.13 15.97 10.29
C ASP A 148 -0.59 17.40 10.09
N PRO A 149 0.38 17.85 10.91
CA PRO A 149 0.88 19.22 10.86
C PRO A 149 1.68 19.52 9.58
N ASN A 150 2.24 18.53 8.92
CA ASN A 150 3.07 18.70 7.74
C ASN A 150 2.23 18.80 6.46
N THR A 151 1.20 17.97 6.36
CA THR A 151 0.34 17.90 5.17
C THR A 151 -0.97 18.67 5.32
N GLY A 152 -1.41 18.93 6.55
CA GLY A 152 -2.72 19.51 6.86
C GLY A 152 -3.88 18.55 6.60
N LYS A 153 -3.62 17.27 6.38
CA LYS A 153 -4.65 16.26 6.09
C LYS A 153 -5.11 15.55 7.35
N PRO A 154 -6.41 15.20 7.43
CA PRO A 154 -6.90 14.36 8.51
C PRO A 154 -6.31 12.95 8.38
N PHE A 155 -6.04 12.33 9.49
CA PHE A 155 -5.65 10.92 9.59
C PHE A 155 -6.23 10.29 10.84
N SER A 156 -6.19 8.95 10.89
CA SER A 156 -6.51 8.18 12.11
C SER A 156 -5.25 7.47 12.59
N ALA A 157 -4.95 7.57 13.88
CA ALA A 157 -3.76 6.97 14.45
C ALA A 157 -3.93 5.47 14.74
N THR A 158 -5.18 5.00 14.86
CA THR A 158 -5.49 3.59 15.12
C THR A 158 -6.41 3.07 14.03
N LEU A 159 -5.99 2.00 13.35
CA LEU A 159 -6.74 1.31 12.30
C LEU A 159 -6.96 -0.12 12.73
N VAL A 160 -8.21 -0.57 12.78
CA VAL A 160 -8.59 -1.93 13.17
C VAL A 160 -9.29 -2.60 12.01
N TYR A 161 -8.77 -3.75 11.62
CA TYR A 161 -9.39 -4.67 10.66
C TYR A 161 -9.84 -5.93 11.38
N GLU A 162 -11.08 -6.32 11.19
CA GLU A 162 -11.66 -7.53 11.78
C GLU A 162 -12.28 -8.37 10.67
N TRP A 163 -11.89 -9.62 10.61
CA TRP A 163 -12.43 -10.59 9.69
C TRP A 163 -12.70 -11.91 10.42
N GLU A 164 -13.87 -12.48 10.20
CA GLU A 164 -14.26 -13.77 10.76
C GLU A 164 -14.21 -14.83 9.66
N SER A 165 -13.48 -15.91 9.91
CA SER A 165 -13.38 -17.01 8.95
C SER A 165 -14.70 -17.78 8.86
N PRO A 166 -14.93 -18.54 7.78
CA PRO A 166 -16.11 -19.41 7.68
C PRO A 166 -16.27 -20.41 8.84
N GLU A 167 -15.15 -20.77 9.49
CA GLU A 167 -15.14 -21.66 10.66
C GLU A 167 -15.38 -20.94 11.99
N GLY A 168 -15.64 -19.62 11.96
CA GLY A 168 -15.94 -18.81 13.14
C GLY A 168 -14.71 -18.30 13.89
N THR A 169 -13.51 -18.35 13.31
CA THR A 169 -12.31 -17.76 13.92
C THR A 169 -12.25 -16.26 13.61
N LEU A 170 -12.28 -15.41 14.65
CA LEU A 170 -12.11 -13.97 14.51
C LEU A 170 -10.62 -13.61 14.47
N TYR A 171 -10.22 -12.94 13.38
CA TYR A 171 -8.94 -12.29 13.23
C TYR A 171 -9.10 -10.79 13.41
N ARG A 172 -8.37 -10.23 14.37
CA ARG A 172 -8.35 -8.79 14.60
C ARG A 172 -6.93 -8.27 14.49
N ILE A 173 -6.73 -7.33 13.59
CA ILE A 173 -5.45 -6.70 13.30
C ILE A 173 -5.56 -5.21 13.62
N THR A 174 -4.66 -4.72 14.45
CA THR A 174 -4.59 -3.31 14.81
C THR A 174 -3.27 -2.73 14.33
N PHE A 175 -3.35 -1.68 13.51
CA PHE A 175 -2.22 -0.83 13.19
C PHE A 175 -2.33 0.42 14.05
N GLN A 176 -1.27 0.72 14.79
CA GLN A 176 -1.20 1.90 15.62
C GLN A 176 -0.03 2.77 15.19
N ARG A 177 -0.30 4.06 14.94
CA ARG A 177 0.74 5.04 14.61
C ARG A 177 1.58 5.32 15.84
N GLU A 178 2.87 5.01 15.76
CA GLU A 178 3.85 5.34 16.80
C GLU A 178 4.65 6.59 16.41
N ARG A 179 5.08 6.66 15.15
CA ARG A 179 5.87 7.77 14.61
C ARG A 179 5.71 7.89 13.11
N ASP A 180 5.97 9.06 12.57
CA ASP A 180 6.04 9.24 11.12
C ASP A 180 7.41 8.78 10.60
N ILE A 181 7.36 8.02 9.52
CA ILE A 181 8.54 7.62 8.75
C ILE A 181 8.80 8.65 7.64
N ALA A 182 7.74 9.04 6.94
CA ALA A 182 7.81 10.03 5.88
C ALA A 182 6.43 10.65 5.61
N TYR A 183 6.45 11.85 5.09
CA TYR A 183 5.30 12.49 4.46
C TYR A 183 5.69 13.01 3.08
N LEU A 184 4.75 13.01 2.16
CA LEU A 184 4.95 13.46 0.80
C LEU A 184 3.74 14.28 0.35
N LYS A 185 3.98 15.52 -0.04
CA LYS A 185 3.03 16.32 -0.82
C LYS A 185 3.34 16.11 -2.29
N MET A 186 2.46 15.41 -3.00
CA MET A 186 2.72 15.07 -4.42
C MET A 186 2.84 16.33 -5.29
N VAL A 187 2.16 17.41 -4.91
CA VAL A 187 2.28 18.70 -5.58
C VAL A 187 3.70 19.25 -5.54
N ASP A 188 4.47 18.99 -4.49
CA ASP A 188 5.85 19.48 -4.37
C ASP A 188 6.82 18.80 -5.35
N GLN A 189 6.45 17.68 -5.91
CA GLN A 189 7.23 16.97 -6.95
C GLN A 189 6.93 17.46 -8.37
N LEU A 190 5.88 18.25 -8.55
CA LEU A 190 5.54 18.78 -9.87
C LEU A 190 6.46 19.96 -10.25
N PRO A 191 6.72 20.16 -11.55
CA PRO A 191 7.35 21.40 -12.05
C PRO A 191 6.59 22.65 -11.59
N LYS A 192 7.32 23.74 -11.36
CA LYS A 192 6.74 25.00 -10.79
C LYS A 192 5.46 25.46 -11.46
N LEU A 193 5.37 25.38 -12.79
CA LEU A 193 4.19 25.79 -13.54
C LEU A 193 2.98 24.88 -13.25
N MET A 194 3.19 23.57 -13.13
CA MET A 194 2.13 22.62 -12.83
C MET A 194 1.65 22.70 -11.37
N ARG A 195 2.51 23.12 -10.43
CA ARG A 195 2.13 23.38 -9.03
C ARG A 195 1.08 24.48 -8.93
N LEU A 196 1.22 25.52 -9.75
CA LEU A 196 0.23 26.61 -9.76
C LEU A 196 -1.14 26.11 -10.23
N GLY A 197 -1.19 25.30 -11.28
CA GLY A 197 -2.41 24.66 -11.77
C GLY A 197 -3.04 23.71 -10.73
N ALA A 198 -2.23 22.90 -10.07
CA ALA A 198 -2.71 21.98 -9.01
C ALA A 198 -3.34 22.75 -7.84
N LYS A 199 -2.72 23.85 -7.39
CA LYS A 199 -3.30 24.72 -6.35
C LYS A 199 -4.63 25.32 -6.74
N LEU A 200 -4.82 25.69 -8.01
CA LEU A 200 -6.08 26.24 -8.50
C LEU A 200 -7.21 25.21 -8.55
N THR A 201 -6.89 23.92 -8.72
CA THR A 201 -7.89 22.84 -8.70
C THR A 201 -8.26 22.38 -7.30
N GLY A 202 -7.59 22.88 -6.25
CA GLY A 202 -7.80 22.47 -4.86
C GLY A 202 -7.36 21.03 -4.56
N LYS A 203 -6.76 20.34 -5.51
CA LYS A 203 -6.24 18.98 -5.33
C LYS A 203 -4.79 19.05 -4.81
N ASP A 204 -4.60 18.67 -3.56
CA ASP A 204 -3.30 18.56 -2.92
C ASP A 204 -3.13 17.14 -2.35
N PRO A 205 -2.93 16.13 -3.23
CA PRO A 205 -2.75 14.76 -2.78
C PRO A 205 -1.48 14.64 -1.95
N SER A 206 -1.63 14.06 -0.78
CA SER A 206 -0.56 13.89 0.20
C SER A 206 -0.54 12.46 0.70
N TYR A 207 0.63 11.98 1.04
CA TYR A 207 0.87 10.65 1.56
C TYR A 207 1.60 10.74 2.90
N ILE A 208 1.09 10.05 3.91
CA ILE A 208 1.70 9.95 5.23
C ILE A 208 2.04 8.47 5.45
N ARG A 209 3.29 8.21 5.80
CA ARG A 209 3.79 6.88 6.13
C ARG A 209 4.20 6.83 7.60
N PHE A 210 3.67 5.89 8.33
CA PHE A 210 3.92 5.67 9.76
C PHE A 210 4.06 4.17 10.10
#